data_d270e156f8d8288a4635628d89e27b30
#
_entry.id   d270e156f8d8288a4635628d89e27b30
#
_cell.length_a   1.000
_cell.length_b   1.000
_cell.length_c   1.000
_cell.angle_alpha   90.00
_cell.angle_beta   90.00
_cell.angle_gamma   90.00
#
_symmetry.space_group_name_H-M   'P 1'
#
loop_
_entity.id
_entity.type
_entity.pdbx_description
1 polymer ?
#
loop_
_entity_poly.entity_id
_entity_poly.type
_entity_poly.pdbx_seq_one_letter_code
_entity_poly.pdbx_strand_id
1 'polypeptide(L)'
;FITQDVLYKEFMKLNKYSSAGADGQDWFDYSRVADQRLPELLSEYKSGSYKAPPVRRVYIQKGKTDKRPLGIPTIEDKVLQSAVRVVLEPIYEEMFKDFSYGFRPNCSCHKAIDYMFQKVSFGGMRYIIDADIQNYFGSINHGQLRSFLDQRVKDGKVRKMLDKWLKAGILEDESLSYPEKGTPQGGIVSPLLSNIYLHYVLDEWFSEVIQPRLKGRSFIVRYADDFVLGFERAEDANRVMEVLFKRFEKYFLRLHPGKTRMINLNNPERGNRSFDFLGFTHYMGKSRKGKSILKRKTSKKKYSEALIKMGEWLKRNRHNKIEVIIRDLNAKLRGYYNYYGITFNSRRLASYYHQVKALLYKWLNRRGGKPTWPWERFTQLVNRWCPLLKPRIYHSYLSAKPN
;
A
#
# COMPACT_ATOMS: atom_id res chain seq x y z
N PHE A 1 -28.29 6.46 8.43
CA PHE A 1 -27.39 6.17 7.32
C PHE A 1 -27.04 4.68 7.22
N ILE A 2 -26.82 3.98 8.35
CA ILE A 2 -26.57 2.53 8.35
C ILE A 2 -27.91 1.82 8.45
N THR A 3 -28.28 1.11 7.37
CA THR A 3 -29.51 0.32 7.22
C THR A 3 -29.17 -1.16 7.07
N GLN A 4 -30.18 -2.02 7.14
CA GLN A 4 -29.99 -3.46 6.90
C GLN A 4 -29.45 -3.73 5.50
N ASP A 5 -29.93 -3.01 4.48
CA ASP A 5 -29.46 -3.13 3.10
C ASP A 5 -27.99 -2.77 2.96
N VAL A 6 -27.52 -1.75 3.71
CA VAL A 6 -26.10 -1.37 3.73
C VAL A 6 -25.26 -2.50 4.34
N LEU A 7 -25.68 -3.07 5.48
CA LEU A 7 -24.97 -4.18 6.11
C LEU A 7 -24.90 -5.40 5.18
N TYR A 8 -26.02 -5.75 4.55
CA TYR A 8 -26.08 -6.88 3.61
C TYR A 8 -25.15 -6.66 2.40
N LYS A 9 -25.21 -5.47 1.79
CA LYS A 9 -24.32 -5.11 0.67
C LYS A 9 -22.84 -5.18 1.06
N GLU A 10 -22.48 -4.69 2.23
CA GLU A 10 -21.10 -4.72 2.69
C GLU A 10 -20.65 -6.14 3.07
N PHE A 11 -21.54 -6.98 3.62
CA PHE A 11 -21.28 -8.41 3.81
C PHE A 11 -20.98 -9.12 2.49
N MET A 12 -21.79 -8.89 1.46
CA MET A 12 -21.58 -9.52 0.13
C MET A 12 -20.30 -9.08 -0.58
N LYS A 13 -19.75 -7.90 -0.25
CA LYS A 13 -18.46 -7.40 -0.78
C LYS A 13 -17.25 -8.03 -0.10
N LEU A 14 -17.41 -8.66 1.07
CA LEU A 14 -16.28 -9.26 1.77
C LEU A 14 -15.66 -10.39 0.94
N ASN A 15 -14.34 -10.52 1.02
CA ASN A 15 -13.65 -11.64 0.39
C ASN A 15 -14.06 -12.95 1.10
N LYS A 16 -14.76 -13.82 0.39
CA LYS A 16 -15.26 -15.12 0.89
C LYS A 16 -14.17 -16.02 1.45
N TYR A 17 -12.96 -15.91 0.97
CA TYR A 17 -11.80 -16.71 1.39
C TYR A 17 -10.90 -15.96 2.39
N SER A 18 -11.39 -14.89 3.01
CA SER A 18 -10.62 -14.21 4.05
C SER A 18 -10.58 -15.05 5.32
N SER A 19 -9.46 -14.97 6.05
CA SER A 19 -9.30 -15.68 7.32
C SER A 19 -10.36 -15.27 8.34
N ALA A 20 -10.82 -16.23 9.14
CA ALA A 20 -11.74 -16.03 10.27
C ALA A 20 -11.12 -15.15 11.36
N GLY A 21 -11.97 -14.45 12.11
CA GLY A 21 -11.59 -13.65 13.27
C GLY A 21 -11.26 -14.50 14.53
N ALA A 22 -11.45 -13.90 15.72
CA ALA A 22 -11.25 -14.56 17.00
C ALA A 22 -12.35 -15.62 17.31
N ASP A 23 -13.51 -15.48 16.68
CA ASP A 23 -14.67 -16.38 16.79
C ASP A 23 -14.52 -17.66 15.95
N GLY A 24 -13.51 -17.76 15.11
CA GLY A 24 -13.30 -18.89 14.21
C GLY A 24 -14.25 -18.97 13.03
N GLN A 25 -15.25 -18.09 12.90
CA GLN A 25 -16.23 -18.11 11.82
C GLN A 25 -15.64 -17.50 10.54
N ASP A 26 -15.76 -18.25 9.42
CA ASP A 26 -15.45 -17.77 8.10
C ASP A 26 -16.69 -17.14 7.40
N TRP A 27 -16.52 -16.70 6.15
CA TRP A 27 -17.61 -16.10 5.38
C TRP A 27 -18.74 -17.10 5.11
N PHE A 28 -18.43 -18.38 4.87
CA PHE A 28 -19.43 -19.40 4.55
C PHE A 28 -20.24 -19.79 5.79
N ASP A 29 -19.60 -19.87 6.95
CA ASP A 29 -20.30 -20.12 8.22
C ASP A 29 -21.27 -18.99 8.54
N TYR A 30 -20.79 -17.74 8.45
CA TYR A 30 -21.63 -16.59 8.71
C TYR A 30 -22.76 -16.43 7.69
N SER A 31 -22.55 -16.80 6.43
CA SER A 31 -23.58 -16.71 5.38
C SER A 31 -24.84 -17.54 5.65
N ARG A 32 -24.74 -18.61 6.46
CA ARG A 32 -25.86 -19.47 6.84
C ARG A 32 -26.81 -18.80 7.83
N VAL A 33 -26.31 -17.83 8.60
CA VAL A 33 -27.05 -17.15 9.66
C VAL A 33 -27.20 -15.65 9.39
N ALA A 34 -26.68 -15.14 8.26
CA ALA A 34 -26.62 -13.72 7.96
C ALA A 34 -27.98 -13.04 7.94
N ASP A 35 -29.03 -13.70 7.42
CA ASP A 35 -30.38 -13.14 7.33
C ASP A 35 -30.99 -12.86 8.71
N GLN A 36 -30.65 -13.64 9.72
CA GLN A 36 -31.05 -13.45 11.11
C GLN A 36 -30.08 -12.49 11.83
N ARG A 37 -28.77 -12.70 11.68
CA ARG A 37 -27.75 -11.97 12.45
C ARG A 37 -27.57 -10.50 12.03
N LEU A 38 -27.73 -10.15 10.75
CA LEU A 38 -27.57 -8.77 10.30
C LEU A 38 -28.61 -7.81 10.87
N PRO A 39 -29.92 -8.15 10.97
CA PRO A 39 -30.90 -7.33 11.69
C PRO A 39 -30.57 -7.15 13.17
N GLU A 40 -30.14 -8.23 13.85
CA GLU A 40 -29.73 -8.18 15.27
C GLU A 40 -28.51 -7.25 15.44
N LEU A 41 -27.49 -7.40 14.59
CA LEU A 41 -26.30 -6.55 14.56
C LEU A 41 -26.67 -5.07 14.38
N LEU A 42 -27.62 -4.78 13.48
CA LEU A 42 -28.11 -3.42 13.28
C LEU A 42 -28.80 -2.88 14.56
N SER A 43 -29.59 -3.70 15.24
CA SER A 43 -30.24 -3.34 16.51
C SER A 43 -29.20 -3.06 17.60
N GLU A 44 -28.20 -3.92 17.74
CA GLU A 44 -27.10 -3.74 18.67
C GLU A 44 -26.30 -2.47 18.40
N TYR A 45 -26.04 -2.17 17.11
CA TYR A 45 -25.40 -0.91 16.70
C TYR A 45 -26.27 0.30 17.06
N LYS A 46 -27.56 0.28 16.74
CA LYS A 46 -28.49 1.39 16.99
C LYS A 46 -28.71 1.65 18.48
N SER A 47 -28.80 0.62 19.29
CA SER A 47 -28.93 0.74 20.76
C SER A 47 -27.59 1.11 21.42
N GLY A 48 -26.45 0.88 20.74
CA GLY A 48 -25.13 1.06 21.30
C GLY A 48 -24.66 -0.11 22.19
N SER A 49 -25.40 -1.22 22.23
CA SER A 49 -25.07 -2.43 23.00
C SER A 49 -23.98 -3.28 22.36
N TYR A 50 -23.75 -3.15 21.02
CA TYR A 50 -22.70 -3.90 20.33
C TYR A 50 -21.35 -3.81 21.05
N LYS A 51 -20.70 -4.93 21.24
CA LYS A 51 -19.34 -5.03 21.83
C LYS A 51 -18.37 -5.50 20.74
N ALA A 52 -17.38 -4.67 20.40
CA ALA A 52 -16.37 -5.05 19.43
C ALA A 52 -15.53 -6.22 20.00
N PRO A 53 -15.52 -7.38 19.34
CA PRO A 53 -14.71 -8.51 19.78
C PRO A 53 -13.22 -8.23 19.56
N PRO A 54 -12.32 -8.95 20.26
CA PRO A 54 -10.90 -8.80 20.05
C PRO A 54 -10.51 -9.22 18.64
N VAL A 55 -9.50 -8.57 18.07
CA VAL A 55 -8.94 -8.98 16.78
C VAL A 55 -7.95 -10.14 16.98
N ARG A 56 -8.05 -11.17 16.15
CA ARG A 56 -7.08 -12.28 16.15
C ARG A 56 -5.77 -11.84 15.50
N ARG A 57 -4.67 -11.89 16.25
CA ARG A 57 -3.35 -11.52 15.74
C ARG A 57 -2.74 -12.63 14.88
N VAL A 58 -2.22 -12.24 13.74
CA VAL A 58 -1.39 -13.08 12.86
C VAL A 58 -0.19 -12.29 12.38
N TYR A 59 0.90 -12.99 12.04
CA TYR A 59 2.12 -12.37 11.56
C TYR A 59 2.37 -12.67 10.10
N ILE A 60 2.58 -11.62 9.32
CA ILE A 60 2.99 -11.73 7.90
C ILE A 60 4.48 -11.41 7.79
N GLN A 61 5.21 -12.24 7.05
CA GLN A 61 6.64 -12.04 6.82
C GLN A 61 6.91 -10.73 6.07
N LYS A 62 7.69 -9.83 6.68
CA LYS A 62 8.17 -8.57 6.11
C LYS A 62 9.67 -8.65 5.85
N GLY A 63 10.07 -9.10 4.65
CA GLY A 63 11.51 -9.30 4.36
C GLY A 63 12.03 -10.65 4.86
N LYS A 64 13.33 -10.73 5.21
CA LYS A 64 13.96 -11.99 5.63
C LYS A 64 13.77 -12.30 7.12
N THR A 65 13.79 -11.29 7.98
CA THR A 65 13.81 -11.42 9.43
C THR A 65 12.57 -10.83 10.11
N ASP A 66 11.99 -9.77 9.55
CA ASP A 66 10.93 -9.02 10.20
C ASP A 66 9.55 -9.63 9.95
N LYS A 67 8.69 -9.57 10.94
CA LYS A 67 7.28 -9.93 10.84
C LYS A 67 6.40 -8.68 11.06
N ARG A 68 5.32 -8.57 10.29
CA ARG A 68 4.30 -7.51 10.47
C ARG A 68 3.11 -8.13 11.16
N PRO A 69 2.70 -7.62 12.33
CA PRO A 69 1.48 -8.05 12.99
C PRO A 69 0.25 -7.56 12.22
N LEU A 70 -0.73 -8.42 12.03
CA LEU A 70 -2.06 -8.08 11.51
C LEU A 70 -3.12 -8.54 12.51
N GLY A 71 -4.14 -7.71 12.74
CA GLY A 71 -5.34 -8.09 13.48
C GLY A 71 -6.45 -8.46 12.50
N ILE A 72 -6.98 -9.66 12.63
CA ILE A 72 -8.11 -10.13 11.81
C ILE A 72 -9.39 -9.96 12.62
N PRO A 73 -10.29 -9.01 12.24
CA PRO A 73 -11.60 -8.85 12.85
C PRO A 73 -12.51 -10.03 12.52
N THR A 74 -13.56 -10.24 13.32
CA THR A 74 -14.66 -11.16 13.00
C THR A 74 -15.41 -10.71 11.75
N ILE A 75 -16.25 -11.57 11.16
CA ILE A 75 -17.07 -11.22 10.00
C ILE A 75 -18.02 -10.07 10.33
N GLU A 76 -18.69 -10.11 11.47
CA GLU A 76 -19.59 -9.04 11.93
C GLU A 76 -18.90 -7.70 12.04
N ASP A 77 -17.73 -7.71 12.67
CA ASP A 77 -16.91 -6.51 12.80
C ASP A 77 -16.46 -5.97 11.43
N LYS A 78 -16.08 -6.85 10.49
CA LYS A 78 -15.76 -6.45 9.12
C LYS A 78 -16.94 -5.79 8.43
N VAL A 79 -18.15 -6.33 8.57
CA VAL A 79 -19.39 -5.77 7.99
C VAL A 79 -19.67 -4.40 8.57
N LEU A 80 -19.64 -4.28 9.89
CA LEU A 80 -19.97 -3.02 10.58
C LEU A 80 -18.92 -1.94 10.34
N GLN A 81 -17.64 -2.30 10.35
CA GLN A 81 -16.54 -1.39 9.98
C GLN A 81 -16.67 -0.91 8.53
N SER A 82 -17.07 -1.79 7.61
CA SER A 82 -17.28 -1.43 6.20
C SER A 82 -18.47 -0.48 6.05
N ALA A 83 -19.59 -0.72 6.76
CA ALA A 83 -20.76 0.15 6.76
C ALA A 83 -20.44 1.55 7.32
N VAL A 84 -19.68 1.63 8.42
CA VAL A 84 -19.23 2.92 8.97
C VAL A 84 -18.27 3.62 8.00
N ARG A 85 -17.36 2.88 7.35
CA ARG A 85 -16.48 3.45 6.33
C ARG A 85 -17.27 4.07 5.17
N VAL A 86 -18.29 3.38 4.66
CA VAL A 86 -19.14 3.90 3.56
C VAL A 86 -19.80 5.23 3.91
N VAL A 87 -20.13 5.45 5.19
CA VAL A 87 -20.70 6.73 5.65
C VAL A 87 -19.62 7.81 5.80
N LEU A 88 -18.45 7.46 6.31
CA LEU A 88 -17.38 8.43 6.59
C LEU A 88 -16.56 8.80 5.36
N GLU A 89 -16.34 7.86 4.44
CA GLU A 89 -15.46 8.03 3.28
C GLU A 89 -15.86 9.25 2.42
N PRO A 90 -17.13 9.47 2.03
CA PRO A 90 -17.53 10.63 1.25
C PRO A 90 -17.25 11.96 1.96
N ILE A 91 -17.45 12.01 3.29
CA ILE A 91 -17.21 13.21 4.09
C ILE A 91 -15.75 13.66 4.03
N TYR A 92 -14.82 12.68 4.11
CA TYR A 92 -13.40 12.96 4.11
C TYR A 92 -12.79 13.05 2.72
N GLU A 93 -13.39 12.40 1.70
CA GLU A 93 -12.93 12.53 0.31
C GLU A 93 -12.98 13.98 -0.21
N GLU A 94 -13.96 14.77 0.23
CA GLU A 94 -14.05 16.20 -0.09
C GLU A 94 -12.91 17.03 0.55
N MET A 95 -12.34 16.54 1.65
CA MET A 95 -11.29 17.25 2.39
C MET A 95 -9.88 16.82 1.94
N PHE A 96 -9.71 15.56 1.59
CA PHE A 96 -8.41 15.03 1.25
C PHE A 96 -7.80 15.73 0.04
N LYS A 97 -6.56 16.15 0.20
CA LYS A 97 -5.81 16.85 -0.85
C LYS A 97 -5.53 15.92 -2.04
N ASP A 98 -5.44 16.47 -3.25
CA ASP A 98 -5.23 15.72 -4.50
C ASP A 98 -3.91 14.97 -4.57
N PHE A 99 -2.94 15.35 -3.76
CA PHE A 99 -1.64 14.69 -3.67
C PHE A 99 -1.60 13.49 -2.69
N SER A 100 -2.73 13.17 -2.05
CA SER A 100 -2.90 11.99 -1.19
C SER A 100 -3.60 10.88 -1.96
N TYR A 101 -2.96 9.72 -2.13
CA TYR A 101 -3.40 8.65 -3.05
C TYR A 101 -3.71 7.31 -2.37
N GLY A 102 -3.12 7.04 -1.19
CA GLY A 102 -3.26 5.74 -0.55
C GLY A 102 -4.65 5.47 0.02
N PHE A 103 -5.21 4.29 -0.20
CA PHE A 103 -6.49 3.83 0.35
C PHE A 103 -7.72 4.70 -0.01
N ARG A 104 -7.64 5.47 -1.07
CA ARG A 104 -8.73 6.33 -1.55
C ARG A 104 -9.35 5.78 -2.83
N PRO A 105 -10.67 5.95 -3.03
CA PRO A 105 -11.34 5.58 -4.27
C PRO A 105 -10.72 6.31 -5.48
N ASN A 106 -10.68 5.63 -6.62
CA ASN A 106 -10.14 6.17 -7.88
C ASN A 106 -8.67 6.62 -7.85
N CYS A 107 -7.95 6.41 -6.75
CA CYS A 107 -6.53 6.67 -6.60
C CYS A 107 -5.70 5.41 -6.80
N SER A 108 -4.43 5.57 -7.22
CA SER A 108 -3.52 4.45 -7.42
C SER A 108 -2.06 4.85 -7.21
N CYS A 109 -1.19 3.85 -6.98
CA CYS A 109 0.26 4.06 -6.95
C CYS A 109 0.77 4.72 -8.24
N HIS A 110 0.20 4.34 -9.40
CA HIS A 110 0.62 4.85 -10.70
C HIS A 110 0.26 6.33 -10.87
N LYS A 111 -0.91 6.78 -10.38
CA LYS A 111 -1.27 8.20 -10.36
C LYS A 111 -0.33 9.02 -9.46
N ALA A 112 0.01 8.50 -8.28
CA ALA A 112 0.98 9.15 -7.37
C ALA A 112 2.37 9.29 -8.03
N ILE A 113 2.85 8.25 -8.71
CA ILE A 113 4.13 8.26 -9.44
C ILE A 113 4.08 9.21 -10.63
N ASP A 114 2.96 9.31 -11.34
CA ASP A 114 2.79 10.25 -12.46
C ASP A 114 2.82 11.69 -11.96
N TYR A 115 2.06 12.01 -10.94
CA TYR A 115 2.08 13.33 -10.31
C TYR A 115 3.51 13.75 -9.91
N MET A 116 4.25 12.88 -9.24
CA MET A 116 5.64 13.12 -8.87
C MET A 116 6.53 13.30 -10.11
N PHE A 117 6.33 12.51 -11.16
CA PHE A 117 7.05 12.63 -12.43
C PHE A 117 6.85 14.01 -13.06
N GLN A 118 5.62 14.51 -13.11
CA GLN A 118 5.27 15.83 -13.65
C GLN A 118 5.97 16.94 -12.85
N LYS A 119 5.85 16.90 -11.51
CA LYS A 119 6.45 17.92 -10.63
C LYS A 119 7.97 17.96 -10.71
N VAL A 120 8.65 16.84 -10.76
CA VAL A 120 10.12 16.78 -10.82
C VAL A 120 10.63 17.06 -12.23
N SER A 121 10.03 16.46 -13.27
CA SER A 121 10.55 16.58 -14.65
C SER A 121 10.28 17.96 -15.27
N PHE A 122 9.12 18.55 -15.00
CA PHE A 122 8.68 19.81 -15.64
C PHE A 122 8.53 20.95 -14.63
N GLY A 123 8.33 20.66 -13.36
CA GLY A 123 8.20 21.65 -12.30
C GLY A 123 9.52 22.16 -11.72
N GLY A 124 10.68 21.64 -12.14
CA GLY A 124 11.98 22.13 -11.68
C GLY A 124 12.40 21.68 -10.28
N MET A 125 11.67 20.77 -9.66
CA MET A 125 11.99 20.25 -8.31
C MET A 125 13.25 19.39 -8.33
N ARG A 126 14.21 19.69 -7.44
CA ARG A 126 15.52 19.01 -7.41
C ARG A 126 15.91 18.48 -6.05
N TYR A 127 15.36 19.03 -4.99
CA TYR A 127 15.61 18.60 -3.62
C TYR A 127 14.43 17.78 -3.12
N ILE A 128 14.67 16.54 -2.75
CA ILE A 128 13.64 15.58 -2.33
C ILE A 128 13.87 15.21 -0.87
N ILE A 129 12.85 15.31 -0.05
CA ILE A 129 12.80 14.69 1.28
C ILE A 129 12.02 13.39 1.13
N ASP A 130 12.72 12.27 1.33
CA ASP A 130 12.18 10.91 1.42
C ASP A 130 12.04 10.57 2.90
N ALA A 131 10.82 10.37 3.38
CA ALA A 131 10.52 10.23 4.80
C ALA A 131 9.74 8.94 5.11
N ASP A 132 10.13 8.25 6.19
CA ASP A 132 9.55 7.01 6.67
C ASP A 132 9.04 7.19 8.11
N ILE A 133 7.76 6.91 8.37
CA ILE A 133 7.16 6.99 9.70
C ILE A 133 7.39 5.66 10.42
N GLN A 134 7.94 5.73 11.64
CA GLN A 134 8.14 4.52 12.47
C GLN A 134 6.81 3.99 12.98
N ASN A 135 6.54 2.71 12.74
CA ASN A 135 5.38 1.98 13.27
C ASN A 135 4.08 2.80 13.23
N TYR A 136 3.78 3.42 12.09
CA TYR A 136 2.73 4.41 11.95
C TYR A 136 1.39 3.98 12.57
N PHE A 137 0.82 2.85 12.12
CA PHE A 137 -0.48 2.36 12.61
C PHE A 137 -0.48 2.09 14.13
N GLY A 138 0.63 1.60 14.68
CA GLY A 138 0.78 1.36 16.12
C GLY A 138 1.05 2.62 16.95
N SER A 139 1.31 3.77 16.30
CA SER A 139 1.66 5.02 16.97
C SER A 139 0.54 6.05 17.00
N ILE A 140 -0.57 5.80 16.29
CA ILE A 140 -1.71 6.73 16.24
C ILE A 140 -2.27 6.94 17.64
N ASN A 141 -2.23 8.19 18.11
CA ASN A 141 -2.77 8.57 19.40
C ASN A 141 -4.30 8.65 19.35
N HIS A 142 -5.00 7.92 20.21
CA HIS A 142 -6.47 7.84 20.20
C HIS A 142 -7.11 9.19 20.56
N GLY A 143 -6.57 9.93 21.52
CA GLY A 143 -7.06 11.24 21.92
C GLY A 143 -6.98 12.25 20.77
N GLN A 144 -5.82 12.30 20.10
CA GLN A 144 -5.63 13.17 18.96
C GLN A 144 -6.51 12.79 17.75
N LEU A 145 -6.66 11.48 17.49
CA LEU A 145 -7.58 11.01 16.43
C LEU A 145 -9.03 11.41 16.72
N ARG A 146 -9.47 11.31 17.99
CA ARG A 146 -10.81 11.77 18.39
C ARG A 146 -10.98 13.27 18.12
N SER A 147 -10.00 14.08 18.51
CA SER A 147 -10.01 15.53 18.25
C SER A 147 -10.15 15.85 16.76
N PHE A 148 -9.50 15.11 15.87
CA PHE A 148 -9.66 15.28 14.44
C PHE A 148 -11.03 14.83 13.95
N LEU A 149 -11.52 13.70 14.42
CA LEU A 149 -12.85 13.21 14.07
C LEU A 149 -13.96 14.16 14.55
N ASP A 150 -13.82 14.80 15.73
CA ASP A 150 -14.80 15.73 16.31
C ASP A 150 -15.04 16.97 15.43
N GLN A 151 -14.14 17.30 14.55
CA GLN A 151 -14.32 18.43 13.64
C GLN A 151 -15.43 18.18 12.62
N ARG A 152 -15.66 16.94 12.21
CA ARG A 152 -16.60 16.58 11.13
C ARG A 152 -17.66 15.56 11.54
N VAL A 153 -17.33 14.64 12.42
CA VAL A 153 -18.24 13.55 12.81
C VAL A 153 -18.92 13.92 14.13
N LYS A 154 -20.17 14.37 14.06
CA LYS A 154 -20.97 14.73 15.25
C LYS A 154 -21.87 13.60 15.74
N ASP A 155 -22.06 12.55 14.93
CA ASP A 155 -22.88 11.40 15.30
C ASP A 155 -22.24 10.61 16.45
N GLY A 156 -22.91 10.62 17.62
CA GLY A 156 -22.41 9.96 18.82
C GLY A 156 -22.35 8.44 18.73
N LYS A 157 -23.19 7.81 17.87
CA LYS A 157 -23.17 6.34 17.67
C LYS A 157 -21.95 5.93 16.87
N VAL A 158 -21.69 6.63 15.77
CA VAL A 158 -20.48 6.43 14.97
C VAL A 158 -19.22 6.64 15.83
N ARG A 159 -19.18 7.72 16.62
CA ARG A 159 -18.06 8.04 17.50
C ARG A 159 -17.79 6.94 18.54
N LYS A 160 -18.86 6.50 19.25
CA LYS A 160 -18.76 5.41 20.21
C LYS A 160 -18.27 4.12 19.56
N MET A 161 -18.70 3.86 18.32
CA MET A 161 -18.29 2.66 17.59
C MET A 161 -16.81 2.69 17.22
N LEU A 162 -16.31 3.83 16.69
CA LEU A 162 -14.89 4.02 16.42
C LEU A 162 -14.05 3.83 17.69
N ASP A 163 -14.50 4.37 18.84
CA ASP A 163 -13.83 4.20 20.12
C ASP A 163 -13.79 2.73 20.57
N LYS A 164 -14.86 1.96 20.35
CA LYS A 164 -14.89 0.53 20.64
C LYS A 164 -13.82 -0.24 19.83
N TRP A 165 -13.68 0.06 18.54
CA TRP A 165 -12.66 -0.58 17.69
C TRP A 165 -11.25 -0.14 18.03
N LEU A 166 -11.03 1.11 18.39
CA LEU A 166 -9.71 1.58 18.84
C LEU A 166 -9.25 0.92 20.14
N LYS A 167 -10.22 0.57 21.01
CA LYS A 167 -9.99 -0.10 22.28
C LYS A 167 -10.20 -1.62 22.23
N ALA A 168 -10.59 -2.16 21.07
CA ALA A 168 -10.77 -3.59 20.91
C ALA A 168 -9.50 -4.36 21.31
N GLY A 169 -9.68 -5.42 22.08
CA GLY A 169 -8.56 -6.27 22.51
C GLY A 169 -7.88 -6.95 21.33
N ILE A 170 -6.67 -7.40 21.56
CA ILE A 170 -5.88 -8.19 20.63
C ILE A 170 -5.71 -9.57 21.24
N LEU A 171 -6.18 -10.60 20.55
CA LEU A 171 -6.01 -12.00 20.93
C LEU A 171 -4.81 -12.58 20.19
N GLU A 172 -3.79 -13.00 20.95
CA GLU A 172 -2.56 -13.60 20.45
C GLU A 172 -2.23 -14.83 21.31
N ASP A 173 -2.18 -16.00 20.71
CA ASP A 173 -1.87 -17.26 21.39
C ASP A 173 -2.62 -17.42 22.74
N GLU A 174 -3.96 -17.23 22.72
CA GLU A 174 -4.86 -17.26 23.88
C GLU A 174 -4.67 -16.12 24.90
N SER A 175 -3.71 -15.23 24.70
CA SER A 175 -3.47 -14.06 25.54
C SER A 175 -4.22 -12.84 25.00
N LEU A 176 -5.01 -12.19 25.85
CA LEU A 176 -5.77 -10.98 25.51
C LEU A 176 -5.05 -9.74 26.02
N SER A 177 -4.76 -8.80 25.13
CA SER A 177 -4.16 -7.52 25.46
C SER A 177 -4.98 -6.35 24.91
N TYR A 178 -4.92 -5.21 25.59
CA TYR A 178 -5.66 -4.00 25.21
C TYR A 178 -4.68 -2.87 24.85
N PRO A 179 -4.67 -2.39 23.58
CA PRO A 179 -3.76 -1.34 23.16
C PRO A 179 -4.25 0.03 23.63
N GLU A 180 -3.36 0.82 24.23
CA GLU A 180 -3.64 2.23 24.60
C GLU A 180 -3.50 3.20 23.40
N LYS A 181 -2.84 2.78 22.33
CA LYS A 181 -2.58 3.56 21.12
C LYS A 181 -2.59 2.67 19.88
N GLY A 182 -2.69 3.30 18.73
CA GLY A 182 -2.68 2.62 17.44
C GLY A 182 -4.07 2.25 16.95
N THR A 183 -4.12 1.86 15.68
CA THR A 183 -5.30 1.25 15.07
C THR A 183 -4.96 -0.19 14.69
N PRO A 184 -5.88 -1.15 14.83
CA PRO A 184 -5.61 -2.53 14.45
C PRO A 184 -5.17 -2.60 12.97
N GLN A 185 -3.94 -3.05 12.71
CA GLN A 185 -3.52 -3.32 11.33
C GLN A 185 -4.33 -4.50 10.78
N GLY A 186 -5.22 -4.22 9.82
CA GLY A 186 -6.12 -5.22 9.24
C GLY A 186 -7.61 -4.93 9.42
N GLY A 187 -7.98 -3.99 10.29
CA GLY A 187 -9.34 -3.45 10.35
C GLY A 187 -9.71 -2.71 9.07
N ILE A 188 -10.96 -2.84 8.61
CA ILE A 188 -11.44 -2.24 7.35
C ILE A 188 -11.52 -0.70 7.44
N VAL A 189 -11.81 -0.16 8.62
CA VAL A 189 -11.88 1.30 8.84
C VAL A 189 -10.50 1.92 9.10
N SER A 190 -9.51 1.13 9.52
CA SER A 190 -8.19 1.63 9.93
C SER A 190 -7.44 2.42 8.85
N PRO A 191 -7.48 2.05 7.54
CA PRO A 191 -6.89 2.86 6.48
C PRO A 191 -7.49 4.26 6.36
N LEU A 192 -8.82 4.40 6.52
CA LEU A 192 -9.48 5.70 6.50
C LEU A 192 -9.07 6.55 7.71
N LEU A 193 -9.10 5.98 8.92
CA LEU A 193 -8.66 6.67 10.14
C LEU A 193 -7.20 7.13 10.05
N SER A 194 -6.36 6.29 9.47
CA SER A 194 -4.96 6.58 9.15
C SER A 194 -4.83 7.78 8.21
N ASN A 195 -5.60 7.82 7.12
CA ASN A 195 -5.62 8.94 6.20
C ASN A 195 -6.13 10.23 6.86
N ILE A 196 -7.16 10.15 7.70
CA ILE A 196 -7.68 11.30 8.47
C ILE A 196 -6.58 11.87 9.36
N TYR A 197 -5.85 11.01 10.08
CA TYR A 197 -4.77 11.46 10.96
C TYR A 197 -3.68 12.20 10.19
N LEU A 198 -3.17 11.66 9.09
CA LEU A 198 -2.13 12.30 8.28
C LEU A 198 -2.64 13.52 7.50
N HIS A 199 -3.91 13.58 7.18
CA HIS A 199 -4.51 14.77 6.58
C HIS A 199 -4.27 16.00 7.47
N TYR A 200 -4.61 15.93 8.75
CA TYR A 200 -4.40 17.05 9.69
C TYR A 200 -2.95 17.24 10.10
N VAL A 201 -2.20 16.14 10.29
CA VAL A 201 -0.81 16.23 10.74
C VAL A 201 0.11 16.73 9.65
N LEU A 202 -0.06 16.23 8.42
CA LEU A 202 0.88 16.45 7.32
C LEU A 202 0.27 17.26 6.17
N ASP A 203 -0.89 16.82 5.62
CA ASP A 203 -1.37 17.35 4.34
C ASP A 203 -1.82 18.81 4.46
N GLU A 204 -2.69 19.15 5.42
CA GLU A 204 -3.09 20.53 5.68
C GLU A 204 -1.91 21.41 6.14
N TRP A 205 -1.12 20.91 7.07
CA TRP A 205 0.02 21.64 7.56
C TRP A 205 1.01 21.97 6.45
N PHE A 206 1.29 21.03 5.55
CA PHE A 206 2.18 21.31 4.44
C PHE A 206 1.58 22.30 3.46
N SER A 207 0.32 22.13 3.03
CA SER A 207 -0.31 22.98 2.02
C SER A 207 -0.66 24.38 2.53
N GLU A 208 -1.07 24.52 3.79
CA GLU A 208 -1.64 25.76 4.30
C GLU A 208 -0.65 26.56 5.19
N VAL A 209 0.30 25.86 5.80
CA VAL A 209 1.28 26.50 6.70
C VAL A 209 2.67 26.56 6.08
N ILE A 210 3.15 25.48 5.47
CA ILE A 210 4.53 25.42 4.96
C ILE A 210 4.65 26.04 3.57
N GLN A 211 3.88 25.57 2.59
CA GLN A 211 4.01 26.04 1.20
C GLN A 211 3.94 27.56 1.06
N PRO A 212 3.03 28.31 1.73
CA PRO A 212 2.98 29.76 1.61
C PRO A 212 4.22 30.50 2.16
N ARG A 213 5.04 29.84 3.01
CA ARG A 213 6.24 30.42 3.63
C ARG A 213 7.53 30.07 2.90
N LEU A 214 7.45 29.27 1.83
CA LEU A 214 8.60 28.87 1.03
C LEU A 214 8.92 29.95 -0.03
N LYS A 215 10.20 30.10 -0.34
CA LYS A 215 10.67 31.02 -1.39
C LYS A 215 10.58 30.42 -2.79
N GLY A 216 10.68 29.10 -2.88
CA GLY A 216 10.60 28.36 -4.14
C GLY A 216 9.34 27.51 -4.22
N ARG A 217 9.09 26.92 -5.39
CA ARG A 217 8.00 25.97 -5.58
C ARG A 217 8.27 24.68 -4.81
N SER A 218 7.21 24.02 -4.37
CA SER A 218 7.28 22.74 -3.68
C SER A 218 6.08 21.84 -4.03
N PHE A 219 6.20 20.57 -3.72
CA PHE A 219 5.09 19.61 -3.78
C PHE A 219 5.23 18.56 -2.68
N ILE A 220 4.14 17.90 -2.38
CA ILE A 220 4.07 16.67 -1.63
C ILE A 220 3.36 15.61 -2.47
N VAL A 221 3.76 14.35 -2.34
CA VAL A 221 3.00 13.19 -2.78
C VAL A 221 2.97 12.16 -1.65
N ARG A 222 1.78 11.73 -1.28
CA ARG A 222 1.57 10.78 -0.19
C ARG A 222 0.78 9.55 -0.65
N TYR A 223 1.24 8.38 -0.26
CA TYR A 223 0.52 7.12 -0.43
C TYR A 223 0.45 6.40 0.92
N ALA A 224 -0.65 6.54 1.64
CA ALA A 224 -0.79 6.13 3.03
C ALA A 224 0.27 6.80 3.93
N ASP A 225 1.14 6.01 4.57
CA ASP A 225 2.25 6.45 5.40
C ASP A 225 3.56 6.74 4.63
N ASP A 226 3.66 6.27 3.37
CA ASP A 226 4.78 6.61 2.48
C ASP A 226 4.56 8.00 1.87
N PHE A 227 5.51 8.93 2.03
CA PHE A 227 5.41 10.24 1.41
C PHE A 227 6.76 10.83 1.00
N VAL A 228 6.70 11.71 0.01
CA VAL A 228 7.85 12.41 -0.55
C VAL A 228 7.50 13.89 -0.68
N LEU A 229 8.41 14.76 -0.21
CA LEU A 229 8.34 16.20 -0.42
C LEU A 229 9.38 16.62 -1.46
N GLY A 230 9.03 17.55 -2.34
CA GLY A 230 9.97 18.06 -3.33
C GLY A 230 10.04 19.57 -3.33
N PHE A 231 11.25 20.10 -3.54
CA PHE A 231 11.55 21.52 -3.47
C PHE A 231 12.42 21.97 -4.64
N GLU A 232 12.21 23.21 -5.03
CA GLU A 232 13.04 23.90 -6.02
C GLU A 232 14.36 24.38 -5.41
N ARG A 233 14.34 24.82 -4.14
CA ARG A 233 15.47 25.41 -3.40
C ARG A 233 15.94 24.54 -2.25
N ALA A 234 17.25 24.48 -2.06
CA ALA A 234 17.88 23.71 -0.97
C ALA A 234 17.53 24.28 0.41
N GLU A 235 17.51 25.62 0.52
CA GLU A 235 17.23 26.30 1.78
C GLU A 235 15.83 25.95 2.29
N ASP A 236 14.83 25.92 1.40
CA ASP A 236 13.46 25.54 1.74
C ASP A 236 13.39 24.08 2.20
N ALA A 237 14.08 23.16 1.50
CA ALA A 237 14.14 21.76 1.87
C ALA A 237 14.78 21.55 3.27
N ASN A 238 15.89 22.24 3.55
CA ASN A 238 16.56 22.16 4.85
C ASN A 238 15.65 22.67 5.99
N ARG A 239 15.04 23.84 5.82
CA ARG A 239 14.11 24.40 6.81
C ARG A 239 12.92 23.48 7.08
N VAL A 240 12.34 22.88 6.03
CA VAL A 240 11.23 21.95 6.18
C VAL A 240 11.69 20.67 6.88
N MET A 241 12.88 20.16 6.57
CA MET A 241 13.43 18.97 7.22
C MET A 241 13.56 19.16 8.75
N GLU A 242 14.03 20.32 9.20
CA GLU A 242 14.17 20.63 10.63
C GLU A 242 12.83 20.67 11.37
N VAL A 243 11.80 21.28 10.75
CA VAL A 243 10.49 21.42 11.40
C VAL A 243 9.62 20.16 11.25
N LEU A 244 9.90 19.29 10.27
CA LEU A 244 9.13 18.10 10.00
C LEU A 244 9.18 17.12 11.20
N PHE A 245 10.35 16.89 11.78
CA PHE A 245 10.51 16.04 12.96
C PHE A 245 9.69 16.57 14.15
N LYS A 246 9.80 17.87 14.44
CA LYS A 246 9.04 18.51 15.52
C LYS A 246 7.53 18.44 15.30
N ARG A 247 7.10 18.61 14.02
CA ARG A 247 5.68 18.48 13.66
C ARG A 247 5.15 17.10 13.96
N PHE A 248 5.86 16.05 13.59
CA PHE A 248 5.44 14.67 13.81
C PHE A 248 5.43 14.32 15.31
N GLU A 249 6.46 14.70 16.05
CA GLU A 249 6.54 14.50 17.51
C GLU A 249 5.40 15.17 18.26
N LYS A 250 5.00 16.38 17.86
CA LYS A 250 3.85 17.10 18.43
C LYS A 250 2.56 16.26 18.36
N TYR A 251 2.44 15.39 17.35
CA TYR A 251 1.29 14.53 17.13
C TYR A 251 1.60 13.05 17.41
N PHE A 252 2.52 12.78 18.33
CA PHE A 252 2.86 11.43 18.80
C PHE A 252 3.38 10.47 17.73
N LEU A 253 3.80 10.99 16.58
CA LEU A 253 4.43 10.23 15.51
C LEU A 253 5.94 10.43 15.51
N ARG A 254 6.68 9.45 15.03
CA ARG A 254 8.14 9.53 14.90
C ARG A 254 8.58 9.20 13.48
N LEU A 255 9.39 10.08 12.90
CA LEU A 255 10.09 9.78 11.66
C LEU A 255 11.31 8.90 11.95
N HIS A 256 11.64 8.00 11.02
CA HIS A 256 12.81 7.14 11.16
C HIS A 256 14.08 7.92 10.79
N PRO A 257 15.00 8.24 11.75
CA PRO A 257 16.15 9.11 11.45
C PRO A 257 17.06 8.56 10.35
N GLY A 258 17.30 7.24 10.34
CA GLY A 258 18.17 6.60 9.35
C GLY A 258 17.54 6.39 7.97
N LYS A 259 16.23 6.62 7.79
CA LYS A 259 15.55 6.48 6.50
C LYS A 259 14.97 7.80 6.00
N THR A 260 14.77 8.78 6.88
CA THR A 260 14.35 10.13 6.49
C THR A 260 15.58 10.91 6.05
N ARG A 261 15.61 11.30 4.78
CA ARG A 261 16.81 11.92 4.20
C ARG A 261 16.45 12.94 3.12
N MET A 262 17.31 13.94 2.97
CA MET A 262 17.26 14.86 1.85
C MET A 262 18.17 14.37 0.71
N ILE A 263 17.66 14.44 -0.50
CA ILE A 263 18.33 13.98 -1.72
C ILE A 263 18.40 15.14 -2.71
N ASN A 264 19.59 15.47 -3.19
CA ASN A 264 19.78 16.39 -4.29
C ASN A 264 19.88 15.60 -5.61
N LEU A 265 18.84 15.68 -6.43
CA LEU A 265 18.76 14.96 -7.71
C LEU A 265 19.77 15.46 -8.74
N ASN A 266 20.35 16.65 -8.59
CA ASN A 266 21.37 17.23 -9.46
C ASN A 266 22.81 16.95 -8.99
N ASN A 267 23.00 16.42 -7.77
CA ASN A 267 24.34 16.20 -7.25
C ASN A 267 25.14 15.23 -8.14
N PRO A 268 26.37 15.60 -8.60
CA PRO A 268 27.25 14.72 -9.35
C PRO A 268 27.82 13.56 -8.54
N GLU A 269 27.85 13.61 -7.21
CA GLU A 269 28.41 12.57 -6.36
C GLU A 269 27.62 11.25 -6.36
N ARG A 270 28.32 10.11 -6.39
CA ARG A 270 27.70 8.78 -6.34
C ARG A 270 27.08 8.54 -4.97
N GLY A 271 25.79 8.19 -4.93
CA GLY A 271 25.10 7.72 -3.73
C GLY A 271 23.82 8.47 -3.37
N ASN A 272 23.72 9.75 -3.64
CA ASN A 272 22.59 10.60 -3.24
C ASN A 272 21.73 11.12 -4.40
N ARG A 273 21.57 10.33 -5.48
CA ARG A 273 20.83 10.75 -6.69
C ARG A 273 19.54 10.01 -6.93
N SER A 274 19.15 9.14 -6.01
CA SER A 274 17.98 8.30 -6.18
C SER A 274 17.31 8.01 -4.86
N PHE A 275 16.01 7.77 -4.93
CA PHE A 275 15.20 7.34 -3.78
C PHE A 275 14.24 6.24 -4.21
N ASP A 276 13.80 5.45 -3.24
CA ASP A 276 12.83 4.39 -3.45
C ASP A 276 11.45 4.87 -3.00
N PHE A 277 10.46 4.85 -3.91
CA PHE A 277 9.09 5.17 -3.59
C PHE A 277 8.16 4.21 -4.33
N LEU A 278 7.19 3.63 -3.62
CA LEU A 278 6.19 2.70 -4.15
C LEU A 278 6.80 1.55 -4.97
N GLY A 279 7.90 0.98 -4.47
CA GLY A 279 8.56 -0.18 -5.09
C GLY A 279 9.44 0.12 -6.31
N PHE A 280 9.63 1.40 -6.62
CA PHE A 280 10.51 1.86 -7.69
C PHE A 280 11.66 2.69 -7.15
N THR A 281 12.83 2.57 -7.75
CA THR A 281 13.94 3.51 -7.58
C THR A 281 13.81 4.62 -8.61
N HIS A 282 13.65 5.85 -8.14
CA HIS A 282 13.55 7.07 -8.94
C HIS A 282 14.90 7.77 -9.04
N TYR A 283 15.25 8.26 -10.23
CA TYR A 283 16.53 8.91 -10.51
C TYR A 283 16.45 9.82 -11.73
N MET A 284 17.30 10.84 -11.79
CA MET A 284 17.38 11.70 -12.97
C MET A 284 18.07 11.02 -14.14
N GLY A 285 17.53 11.22 -15.33
CA GLY A 285 18.12 10.73 -16.57
C GLY A 285 17.73 11.59 -17.76
N LYS A 286 18.36 11.41 -18.91
CA LYS A 286 18.07 12.19 -20.13
C LYS A 286 16.96 11.54 -20.95
N SER A 287 16.01 12.33 -21.44
CA SER A 287 15.03 11.91 -22.44
C SER A 287 15.73 11.66 -23.80
N ARG A 288 14.99 11.15 -24.80
CA ARG A 288 15.52 11.03 -26.17
C ARG A 288 15.91 12.40 -26.78
N LYS A 289 15.26 13.48 -26.34
CA LYS A 289 15.55 14.87 -26.76
C LYS A 289 16.57 15.58 -25.85
N GLY A 290 17.35 14.84 -25.03
CA GLY A 290 18.38 15.39 -24.16
C GLY A 290 17.88 16.07 -22.85
N LYS A 291 16.57 16.28 -22.67
CA LYS A 291 16.01 16.94 -21.47
C LYS A 291 16.19 16.06 -20.23
N SER A 292 16.56 16.68 -19.10
CA SER A 292 16.64 15.99 -17.79
C SER A 292 15.24 15.70 -17.28
N ILE A 293 14.94 14.42 -17.03
CA ILE A 293 13.63 13.94 -16.55
C ILE A 293 13.78 12.89 -15.47
N LEU A 294 12.77 12.77 -14.60
CA LEU A 294 12.71 11.73 -13.60
C LEU A 294 12.42 10.38 -14.26
N LYS A 295 13.36 9.46 -14.17
CA LYS A 295 13.20 8.08 -14.61
C LYS A 295 12.98 7.16 -13.41
N ARG A 296 12.53 5.94 -13.68
CA ARG A 296 12.28 4.93 -12.66
C ARG A 296 12.62 3.54 -13.15
N LYS A 297 12.95 2.67 -12.21
CA LYS A 297 13.15 1.23 -12.41
C LYS A 297 12.63 0.49 -11.19
N THR A 298 12.22 -0.76 -11.34
CA THR A 298 11.89 -1.62 -10.18
C THR A 298 13.05 -1.58 -9.18
N SER A 299 12.78 -1.31 -7.91
CA SER A 299 13.80 -1.25 -6.88
C SER A 299 14.52 -2.59 -6.73
N LYS A 300 15.82 -2.55 -6.37
CA LYS A 300 16.65 -3.74 -6.23
C LYS A 300 16.03 -4.75 -5.26
N LYS A 301 15.52 -4.25 -4.13
CA LYS A 301 14.87 -5.06 -3.10
C LYS A 301 13.64 -5.78 -3.66
N LYS A 302 12.71 -5.05 -4.28
CA LYS A 302 11.47 -5.62 -4.84
C LYS A 302 11.72 -6.57 -6.00
N TYR A 303 12.69 -6.28 -6.84
CA TYR A 303 13.12 -7.16 -7.93
C TYR A 303 13.63 -8.50 -7.40
N SER A 304 14.55 -8.47 -6.42
CA SER A 304 15.12 -9.67 -5.82
C SER A 304 14.08 -10.49 -5.06
N GLU A 305 13.23 -9.84 -4.26
CA GLU A 305 12.13 -10.49 -3.54
C GLU A 305 11.17 -11.22 -4.51
N ALA A 306 10.84 -10.60 -5.64
CA ALA A 306 9.95 -11.19 -6.64
C ALA A 306 10.59 -12.42 -7.30
N LEU A 307 11.90 -12.39 -7.61
CA LEU A 307 12.61 -13.54 -8.17
C LEU A 307 12.72 -14.69 -7.18
N ILE A 308 13.01 -14.42 -5.91
CA ILE A 308 13.09 -15.45 -4.86
C ILE A 308 11.74 -16.15 -4.73
N LYS A 309 10.66 -15.38 -4.56
CA LYS A 309 9.28 -15.93 -4.45
C LYS A 309 8.89 -16.75 -5.69
N MET A 310 9.27 -16.28 -6.87
CA MET A 310 9.02 -17.00 -8.12
C MET A 310 9.78 -18.33 -8.18
N GLY A 311 11.05 -18.33 -7.77
CA GLY A 311 11.88 -19.54 -7.70
C GLY A 311 11.34 -20.57 -6.71
N GLU A 312 10.89 -20.13 -5.53
CA GLU A 312 10.26 -20.99 -4.52
C GLU A 312 8.94 -21.56 -5.00
N TRP A 313 8.12 -20.75 -5.67
CA TRP A 313 6.86 -21.19 -6.23
C TRP A 313 7.10 -22.24 -7.32
N LEU A 314 8.01 -22.03 -8.25
CA LEU A 314 8.39 -22.98 -9.28
C LEU A 314 8.95 -24.28 -8.69
N LYS A 315 9.77 -24.20 -7.63
CA LYS A 315 10.29 -25.36 -6.91
C LYS A 315 9.15 -26.24 -6.35
N ARG A 316 8.16 -25.60 -5.69
CA ARG A 316 7.02 -26.31 -5.08
C ARG A 316 6.11 -26.96 -6.12
N ASN A 317 5.88 -26.29 -7.24
CA ASN A 317 4.93 -26.71 -8.27
C ASN A 317 5.57 -27.48 -9.43
N ARG A 318 6.88 -27.75 -9.38
CA ARG A 318 7.62 -28.33 -10.51
C ARG A 318 7.07 -29.70 -11.02
N HIS A 319 6.37 -30.47 -10.18
CA HIS A 319 5.81 -31.77 -10.54
C HIS A 319 4.43 -31.70 -11.20
N ASN A 320 3.76 -30.55 -11.22
CA ASN A 320 2.49 -30.35 -11.88
C ASN A 320 2.63 -30.49 -13.41
N LYS A 321 1.50 -30.69 -14.12
CA LYS A 321 1.48 -30.66 -15.59
C LYS A 321 2.03 -29.32 -16.11
N ILE A 322 2.78 -29.37 -17.21
CA ILE A 322 3.49 -28.18 -17.74
C ILE A 322 2.52 -27.04 -18.08
N GLU A 323 1.37 -27.40 -18.66
CA GLU A 323 0.33 -26.45 -19.06
C GLU A 323 -0.23 -25.69 -17.85
N VAL A 324 -0.43 -26.41 -16.73
CA VAL A 324 -0.87 -25.81 -15.46
C VAL A 324 0.19 -24.86 -14.91
N ILE A 325 1.46 -25.28 -14.90
CA ILE A 325 2.56 -24.43 -14.43
C ILE A 325 2.62 -23.15 -15.26
N ILE A 326 2.55 -23.24 -16.59
CA ILE A 326 2.69 -22.07 -17.48
C ILE A 326 1.45 -21.17 -17.37
N ARG A 327 0.25 -21.72 -17.27
CA ARG A 327 -0.97 -20.96 -17.03
C ARG A 327 -0.85 -20.12 -15.75
N ASP A 328 -0.48 -20.74 -14.65
CA ASP A 328 -0.39 -20.09 -13.34
C ASP A 328 0.81 -19.14 -13.26
N LEU A 329 1.92 -19.47 -13.93
CA LEU A 329 3.07 -18.60 -14.11
C LEU A 329 2.69 -17.33 -14.90
N ASN A 330 1.94 -17.47 -15.98
CA ASN A 330 1.45 -16.36 -16.78
C ASN A 330 0.51 -15.44 -15.98
N ALA A 331 -0.32 -15.99 -15.10
CA ALA A 331 -1.13 -15.18 -14.18
C ALA A 331 -0.25 -14.34 -13.23
N LYS A 332 0.83 -14.94 -12.67
CA LYS A 332 1.81 -14.22 -11.83
C LYS A 332 2.59 -13.17 -12.60
N LEU A 333 3.03 -13.48 -13.82
CA LEU A 333 3.72 -12.54 -14.71
C LEU A 333 2.80 -11.36 -15.06
N ARG A 334 1.52 -11.62 -15.35
CA ARG A 334 0.53 -10.56 -15.62
C ARG A 334 0.39 -9.62 -14.42
N GLY A 335 0.26 -10.16 -13.20
CA GLY A 335 0.22 -9.36 -11.98
C GLY A 335 1.48 -8.50 -11.79
N TYR A 336 2.66 -9.07 -12.05
CA TYR A 336 3.93 -8.35 -11.98
C TYR A 336 4.00 -7.23 -13.04
N TYR A 337 3.61 -7.51 -14.28
CA TYR A 337 3.64 -6.51 -15.36
C TYR A 337 2.58 -5.43 -15.19
N ASN A 338 1.40 -5.75 -14.65
CA ASN A 338 0.36 -4.76 -14.36
C ASN A 338 0.86 -3.70 -13.35
N TYR A 339 1.72 -4.06 -12.41
CA TYR A 339 2.29 -3.11 -11.46
C TYR A 339 3.57 -2.46 -11.97
N TYR A 340 4.54 -3.25 -12.43
CA TYR A 340 5.86 -2.76 -12.83
C TYR A 340 5.97 -2.37 -14.30
N GLY A 341 4.94 -2.58 -15.11
CA GLY A 341 4.85 -2.24 -16.52
C GLY A 341 4.64 -0.74 -16.77
N ILE A 342 5.61 0.06 -16.37
CA ILE A 342 5.57 1.52 -16.39
C ILE A 342 6.70 2.08 -17.28
N THR A 343 6.47 3.26 -17.87
CA THR A 343 7.47 3.98 -18.68
C THR A 343 8.83 4.04 -18.00
N PHE A 344 9.90 3.80 -18.73
CA PHE A 344 11.32 3.72 -18.33
C PHE A 344 11.75 2.44 -17.61
N ASN A 345 10.83 1.50 -17.32
CA ASN A 345 11.16 0.25 -16.64
C ASN A 345 11.32 -0.96 -17.57
N SER A 346 11.24 -0.80 -18.90
CA SER A 346 11.26 -1.90 -19.88
C SER A 346 12.47 -2.84 -19.74
N ARG A 347 13.67 -2.28 -19.50
CA ARG A 347 14.90 -3.07 -19.30
C ARG A 347 14.81 -4.01 -18.08
N ARG A 348 14.23 -3.53 -16.95
CA ARG A 348 14.03 -4.35 -15.76
C ARG A 348 12.98 -5.43 -15.97
N LEU A 349 11.90 -5.12 -16.71
CA LEU A 349 10.88 -6.10 -17.07
C LEU A 349 11.44 -7.20 -17.96
N ALA A 350 12.21 -6.83 -18.99
CA ALA A 350 12.89 -7.80 -19.84
C ALA A 350 13.86 -8.70 -19.05
N SER A 351 14.67 -8.09 -18.19
CA SER A 351 15.56 -8.84 -17.29
C SER A 351 14.79 -9.80 -16.39
N TYR A 352 13.66 -9.36 -15.81
CA TYR A 352 12.81 -10.21 -14.98
C TYR A 352 12.23 -11.41 -15.76
N TYR A 353 11.73 -11.16 -16.96
CA TYR A 353 11.24 -12.21 -17.86
C TYR A 353 12.31 -13.27 -18.16
N HIS A 354 13.52 -12.84 -18.51
CA HIS A 354 14.63 -13.76 -18.79
C HIS A 354 15.03 -14.58 -17.56
N GLN A 355 15.08 -13.97 -16.37
CA GLN A 355 15.37 -14.69 -15.13
C GLN A 355 14.28 -15.71 -14.78
N VAL A 356 13.00 -15.33 -14.97
CA VAL A 356 11.88 -16.26 -14.74
C VAL A 356 11.91 -17.41 -15.73
N LYS A 357 12.24 -17.16 -17.01
CA LYS A 357 12.43 -18.20 -18.03
C LYS A 357 13.54 -19.17 -17.63
N ALA A 358 14.67 -18.66 -17.14
CA ALA A 358 15.79 -19.48 -16.65
C ALA A 358 15.41 -20.31 -15.41
N LEU A 359 14.66 -19.71 -14.47
CA LEU A 359 14.14 -20.43 -13.30
C LEU A 359 13.17 -21.55 -13.70
N LEU A 360 12.27 -21.30 -14.65
CA LEU A 360 11.36 -22.32 -15.17
C LEU A 360 12.15 -23.49 -15.78
N TYR A 361 13.13 -23.21 -16.65
CA TYR A 361 14.00 -24.21 -17.22
C TYR A 361 14.71 -25.05 -16.15
N LYS A 362 15.31 -24.37 -15.17
CA LYS A 362 15.98 -25.03 -14.03
C LYS A 362 15.08 -26.02 -13.30
N TRP A 363 13.84 -25.63 -12.99
CA TRP A 363 12.94 -26.45 -12.17
C TRP A 363 12.22 -27.52 -12.98
N LEU A 364 11.97 -27.33 -14.28
CA LEU A 364 11.47 -28.39 -15.15
C LEU A 364 12.48 -29.51 -15.31
N ASN A 365 13.78 -29.18 -15.38
CA ASN A 365 14.84 -30.18 -15.49
C ASN A 365 15.23 -30.87 -14.15
N ARG A 366 14.56 -30.49 -13.05
CA ARG A 366 14.77 -31.10 -11.72
C ARG A 366 13.58 -31.90 -11.23
N ARG A 367 12.83 -32.50 -12.15
CA ARG A 367 11.65 -33.33 -11.84
C ARG A 367 11.99 -34.78 -11.49
N GLY A 368 13.00 -35.37 -12.11
CA GLY A 368 13.35 -36.79 -11.97
C GLY A 368 14.85 -37.06 -11.94
N GLY A 369 15.68 -36.09 -11.56
CA GLY A 369 17.13 -36.25 -11.44
C GLY A 369 17.92 -36.20 -12.75
N LYS A 370 17.27 -36.44 -13.91
CA LYS A 370 17.91 -36.32 -15.24
C LYS A 370 17.38 -35.10 -15.98
N PRO A 371 18.25 -34.32 -16.68
CA PRO A 371 17.79 -33.26 -17.58
C PRO A 371 16.92 -33.84 -18.69
N THR A 372 15.68 -33.42 -18.78
CA THR A 372 14.73 -33.92 -19.79
C THR A 372 14.55 -32.98 -20.98
N TRP A 373 15.00 -31.74 -20.81
CA TRP A 373 14.77 -30.69 -21.80
C TRP A 373 16.06 -30.02 -22.22
N PRO A 374 16.56 -30.24 -23.47
CA PRO A 374 17.55 -29.33 -24.09
C PRO A 374 16.99 -27.92 -24.21
N TRP A 375 17.85 -26.92 -24.20
CA TRP A 375 17.43 -25.52 -24.22
C TRP A 375 16.62 -25.14 -25.45
N GLU A 376 16.94 -25.70 -26.61
CA GLU A 376 16.24 -25.49 -27.86
C GLU A 376 14.79 -25.96 -27.77
N ARG A 377 14.57 -27.20 -27.30
CA ARG A 377 13.23 -27.79 -27.11
C ARG A 377 12.42 -27.02 -26.07
N PHE A 378 13.05 -26.63 -24.96
CA PHE A 378 12.40 -25.77 -23.96
C PHE A 378 12.01 -24.42 -24.55
N THR A 379 12.87 -23.83 -25.39
CA THR A 379 12.59 -22.54 -26.03
C THR A 379 11.43 -22.65 -27.01
N GLN A 380 11.32 -23.76 -27.76
CA GLN A 380 10.14 -24.05 -28.60
C GLN A 380 8.87 -24.17 -27.77
N LEU A 381 8.93 -24.89 -26.62
CA LEU A 381 7.81 -25.02 -25.71
C LEU A 381 7.26 -23.64 -25.28
N VAL A 382 8.12 -22.79 -24.73
CA VAL A 382 7.70 -21.49 -24.15
C VAL A 382 7.46 -20.38 -25.19
N ASN A 383 7.79 -20.61 -26.44
CA ASN A 383 7.52 -19.63 -27.51
C ASN A 383 6.33 -20.03 -28.39
N ARG A 384 6.03 -21.32 -28.55
CA ARG A 384 5.02 -21.83 -29.50
C ARG A 384 3.91 -22.64 -28.84
N TRP A 385 4.22 -23.68 -28.09
CA TRP A 385 3.23 -24.62 -27.57
C TRP A 385 2.53 -24.12 -26.32
N CYS A 386 3.30 -23.59 -25.38
CA CYS A 386 2.79 -22.98 -24.12
C CYS A 386 3.49 -21.63 -23.91
N PRO A 387 3.08 -20.56 -24.60
CA PRO A 387 3.81 -19.32 -24.60
C PRO A 387 3.82 -18.63 -23.25
N LEU A 388 5.03 -18.21 -22.81
CA LEU A 388 5.20 -17.35 -21.67
C LEU A 388 4.81 -15.92 -22.00
N LEU A 389 4.06 -15.28 -21.11
CA LEU A 389 3.62 -13.91 -21.24
C LEU A 389 4.82 -12.95 -21.29
N LYS A 390 5.00 -12.30 -22.43
CA LYS A 390 6.04 -11.29 -22.64
C LYS A 390 5.73 -9.99 -21.89
N PRO A 391 6.76 -9.26 -21.41
CA PRO A 391 6.57 -8.01 -20.70
C PRO A 391 5.97 -6.92 -21.61
N ARG A 392 5.04 -6.14 -21.04
CA ARG A 392 4.43 -4.98 -21.69
C ARG A 392 4.46 -3.77 -20.76
N ILE A 393 4.46 -2.58 -21.34
CA ILE A 393 4.25 -1.32 -20.61
C ILE A 393 2.74 -1.04 -20.63
N TYR A 394 2.12 -1.03 -19.46
CA TYR A 394 0.69 -0.75 -19.28
C TYR A 394 0.45 0.71 -18.89
N HIS A 395 1.43 1.34 -18.22
CA HIS A 395 1.33 2.72 -17.72
C HIS A 395 2.33 3.62 -18.45
N SER A 396 1.84 4.38 -19.45
CA SER A 396 2.65 5.33 -20.20
C SER A 396 2.37 6.76 -19.76
N TYR A 397 3.42 7.50 -19.41
CA TYR A 397 3.35 8.91 -19.00
C TYR A 397 3.89 9.87 -20.08
N LEU A 398 4.26 9.36 -21.26
CA LEU A 398 4.79 10.17 -22.35
C LEU A 398 3.71 10.74 -23.28
N SER A 399 2.47 10.27 -23.13
CA SER A 399 1.33 10.69 -23.95
C SER A 399 0.52 11.85 -23.35
N ALA A 400 0.73 12.21 -22.09
CA ALA A 400 0.14 13.41 -21.53
C ALA A 400 0.96 14.62 -21.99
N LYS A 401 0.48 15.31 -23.04
CA LYS A 401 0.92 16.69 -23.30
C LYS A 401 0.53 17.51 -22.06
N PRO A 402 1.43 18.33 -21.50
CA PRO A 402 0.98 19.34 -20.53
C PRO A 402 0.00 20.26 -21.27
N ASN A 403 -1.22 20.38 -20.75
CA ASN A 403 -2.11 21.49 -21.08
C ASN A 403 -1.47 22.77 -20.58
#